data_b02187902217381ab0c9dcee285111cf
#
_entry.id   b02187902217381ab0c9dcee285111cf
#
_cell.length_a   1.000
_cell.length_b   1.000
_cell.length_c   1.000
_cell.angle_alpha   90.00
_cell.angle_beta   90.00
_cell.angle_gamma   90.00
#
_symmetry.space_group_name_H-M   'P 1'
#
loop_
_entity.id
_entity.type
_entity.pdbx_description
1 polymer ?
#
loop_
_entity_poly.entity_id
_entity_poly.type
_entity_poly.pdbx_seq_one_letter_code
_entity_poly.pdbx_strand_id
1 'polypeptide(L)'
;MAKTSSHSRNWTLAAAILGSSMAFIDGTVVNIAIPVLQRSLDVTVSDAQWIVDAYLLVLSSLTLAGGALGDHLGRRKVFAIGIVTFAAASAVCGAAMNAQQLIAARALQGLGAALLVPGSLAIITATFPAGERGRAIGTWSSLTSLGVIAGPLFGGWLVQTVSWRAVFFINLPIAAITLLIVWFSMSPDRASEEEPGRIDWGGTLLVTTALAALTFGMIEAPSRGMRSSLVIGSLLLGSIAFVSFIALERRVESPIMPLTLFRSRVFSGANLLTLLLYGALSTVTFLLPFNLIQVQHYSPAQAGAAFLPFVATLSILSRWTGSLADRFGPRLPLIVGPLLACCGFILLACPSIGGSYWMTFFPGVLTLGLGMATTVAPLTTTVMTSFGEEKHAGAASGINNTVARAAGLLSIALFGALSIMIFASALDARLASAGASPALRQAMAVQRLRLAEAKPPATLPATVRARVSAAVDQAFVRAFRISMLAAAALAALSAGGALVIGRRARTAGSGISFG
;
A
#
# COMPACT_ATOMS: atom_id res chain seq x y z
N MET A 1 17.99 25.39 -27.86
CA MET A 1 17.98 24.45 -26.69
C MET A 1 18.98 24.94 -25.65
N ALA A 2 18.53 25.59 -24.57
CA ALA A 2 19.40 25.91 -23.44
C ALA A 2 19.80 24.57 -22.78
N LYS A 3 21.09 24.21 -22.82
CA LYS A 3 21.65 23.06 -22.13
C LYS A 3 21.38 23.27 -20.63
N THR A 4 20.37 22.60 -20.07
CA THR A 4 20.27 22.47 -18.62
C THR A 4 21.58 21.87 -18.14
N SER A 5 22.27 22.57 -17.23
CA SER A 5 23.56 22.10 -16.73
C SER A 5 23.38 20.73 -16.04
N SER A 6 24.37 19.87 -16.07
CA SER A 6 24.34 18.58 -15.38
C SER A 6 23.98 18.75 -13.89
N HIS A 7 24.36 19.86 -13.32
CA HIS A 7 24.05 20.26 -11.94
C HIS A 7 22.55 20.46 -11.71
N SER A 8 21.84 21.17 -12.59
CA SER A 8 20.38 21.36 -12.51
C SER A 8 19.61 20.03 -12.64
N ARG A 9 20.06 19.12 -13.51
CA ARG A 9 19.44 17.78 -13.67
C ARG A 9 19.56 16.93 -12.40
N ASN A 10 20.70 16.95 -11.73
CA ASN A 10 20.90 16.20 -10.48
C ASN A 10 20.01 16.73 -9.35
N TRP A 11 19.84 18.05 -9.23
CA TRP A 11 18.93 18.65 -8.25
C TRP A 11 17.46 18.33 -8.57
N THR A 12 17.09 18.33 -9.84
CA THR A 12 15.74 17.89 -10.26
C THR A 12 15.47 16.44 -9.87
N LEU A 13 16.44 15.56 -10.06
CA LEU A 13 16.35 14.16 -9.62
C LEU A 13 16.23 14.07 -8.08
N ALA A 14 17.02 14.84 -7.35
CA ALA A 14 16.94 14.88 -5.89
C ALA A 14 15.56 15.34 -5.39
N ALA A 15 14.98 16.38 -6.00
CA ALA A 15 13.62 16.85 -5.67
C ALA A 15 12.57 15.76 -5.95
N ALA A 16 12.66 15.07 -7.08
CA ALA A 16 11.74 13.98 -7.43
C ALA A 16 11.85 12.79 -6.44
N ILE A 17 13.07 12.46 -6.01
CA ILE A 17 13.33 11.41 -5.00
C ILE A 17 12.75 11.82 -3.65
N LEU A 18 13.07 13.02 -3.15
CA LEU A 18 12.59 13.49 -1.85
C LEU A 18 11.07 13.58 -1.81
N GLY A 19 10.45 14.16 -2.85
CA GLY A 19 8.99 14.27 -2.95
C GLY A 19 8.32 12.90 -2.95
N SER A 20 8.79 11.95 -3.76
CA SER A 20 8.23 10.60 -3.77
C SER A 20 8.48 9.87 -2.46
N SER A 21 9.67 10.03 -1.86
CA SER A 21 10.03 9.39 -0.59
C SER A 21 9.10 9.81 0.54
N MET A 22 8.62 11.07 0.59
CA MET A 22 7.61 11.49 1.57
C MET A 22 6.36 10.61 1.51
N ALA A 23 5.79 10.41 0.32
CA ALA A 23 4.59 9.61 0.15
C ALA A 23 4.81 8.12 0.48
N PHE A 24 5.98 7.58 0.16
CA PHE A 24 6.33 6.17 0.44
C PHE A 24 6.64 5.94 1.92
N ILE A 25 7.40 6.83 2.56
CA ILE A 25 7.69 6.77 4.00
C ILE A 25 6.37 6.85 4.77
N ASP A 26 5.55 7.85 4.47
CA ASP A 26 4.26 8.06 5.12
C ASP A 26 3.35 6.83 5.03
N GLY A 27 3.26 6.21 3.85
CA GLY A 27 2.46 4.99 3.65
C GLY A 27 2.91 3.78 4.48
N THR A 28 4.16 3.75 4.96
CA THR A 28 4.70 2.63 5.75
C THR A 28 4.82 2.94 7.24
N VAL A 29 5.20 4.17 7.58
CA VAL A 29 5.36 4.65 8.96
C VAL A 29 4.05 4.58 9.74
N VAL A 30 2.94 5.00 9.12
CA VAL A 30 1.63 5.07 9.76
C VAL A 30 1.17 3.69 10.25
N ASN A 31 1.46 2.61 9.53
CA ASN A 31 1.07 1.26 9.95
C ASN A 31 1.67 0.87 11.32
N ILE A 32 2.90 1.27 11.62
CA ILE A 32 3.54 1.04 12.92
C ILE A 32 2.93 1.94 14.02
N ALA A 33 2.49 3.14 13.63
CA ALA A 33 1.88 4.08 14.56
C ALA A 33 0.44 3.70 14.95
N ILE A 34 -0.28 2.96 14.10
CA ILE A 34 -1.71 2.63 14.27
C ILE A 34 -2.04 2.03 15.65
N PRO A 35 -1.35 1.00 16.18
CA PRO A 35 -1.70 0.43 17.49
C PRO A 35 -1.52 1.43 18.65
N VAL A 36 -0.54 2.34 18.54
CA VAL A 36 -0.30 3.39 19.54
C VAL A 36 -1.33 4.51 19.39
N LEU A 37 -1.65 4.87 18.16
CA LEU A 37 -2.66 5.87 17.82
C LEU A 37 -4.05 5.40 18.29
N GLN A 38 -4.38 4.12 18.13
CA GLN A 38 -5.61 3.51 18.61
C GLN A 38 -5.77 3.72 20.13
N ARG A 39 -4.71 3.49 20.90
CA ARG A 39 -4.69 3.73 22.35
C ARG A 39 -4.79 5.21 22.70
N SER A 40 -4.05 6.07 21.97
CA SER A 40 -3.94 7.49 22.26
C SER A 40 -5.22 8.27 21.98
N LEU A 41 -5.95 7.92 20.92
CA LEU A 41 -7.20 8.56 20.51
C LEU A 41 -8.46 7.78 20.94
N ASP A 42 -8.27 6.64 21.62
CA ASP A 42 -9.34 5.75 22.10
C ASP A 42 -10.34 5.32 20.99
N VAL A 43 -9.78 4.96 19.83
CA VAL A 43 -10.56 4.67 18.61
C VAL A 43 -10.71 3.17 18.34
N THR A 44 -11.66 2.82 17.48
CA THR A 44 -11.88 1.45 17.00
C THR A 44 -10.88 1.05 15.92
N VAL A 45 -10.85 -0.24 15.57
CA VAL A 45 -10.06 -0.72 14.42
C VAL A 45 -10.67 -0.22 13.10
N SER A 46 -11.99 -0.03 13.03
CA SER A 46 -12.62 0.59 11.85
C SER A 46 -12.12 2.01 11.63
N ASP A 47 -11.97 2.82 12.68
CA ASP A 47 -11.36 4.15 12.58
C ASP A 47 -9.90 4.06 12.14
N ALA A 48 -9.15 3.07 12.69
CA ALA A 48 -7.76 2.82 12.31
C ALA A 48 -7.62 2.43 10.83
N GLN A 49 -8.54 1.60 10.30
CA GLN A 49 -8.63 1.30 8.88
C GLN A 49 -8.88 2.57 8.06
N TRP A 50 -9.85 3.41 8.46
CA TRP A 50 -10.14 4.67 7.78
C TRP A 50 -8.96 5.63 7.76
N ILE A 51 -8.13 5.68 8.81
CA ILE A 51 -6.91 6.50 8.84
C ILE A 51 -5.92 6.08 7.74
N VAL A 52 -5.80 4.78 7.45
CA VAL A 52 -4.96 4.29 6.34
C VAL A 52 -5.69 4.41 5.01
N ASP A 53 -6.94 3.98 4.97
CA ASP A 53 -7.68 3.80 3.73
C ASP A 53 -8.14 5.13 3.12
N ALA A 54 -8.40 6.18 3.90
CA ALA A 54 -8.71 7.51 3.38
C ALA A 54 -7.56 8.07 2.52
N TYR A 55 -6.32 7.87 2.95
CA TYR A 55 -5.13 8.21 2.16
C TYR A 55 -5.02 7.37 0.89
N LEU A 56 -5.11 6.04 1.03
CA LEU A 56 -4.99 5.12 -0.09
C LEU A 56 -6.12 5.28 -1.11
N LEU A 57 -7.34 5.56 -0.66
CA LEU A 57 -8.50 5.79 -1.51
C LEU A 57 -8.27 6.99 -2.44
N VAL A 58 -7.96 8.14 -1.87
CA VAL A 58 -7.74 9.36 -2.66
C VAL A 58 -6.51 9.23 -3.54
N LEU A 59 -5.44 8.67 -3.01
CA LEU A 59 -4.22 8.42 -3.77
C LEU A 59 -4.46 7.47 -4.95
N SER A 60 -5.11 6.32 -4.75
CA SER A 60 -5.31 5.33 -5.82
C SER A 60 -6.28 5.82 -6.89
N SER A 61 -7.37 6.47 -6.50
CA SER A 61 -8.38 6.94 -7.44
C SER A 61 -7.92 8.15 -8.26
N LEU A 62 -7.09 9.03 -7.70
CA LEU A 62 -6.66 10.26 -8.35
C LEU A 62 -5.24 10.22 -8.95
N THR A 63 -4.48 9.14 -8.79
CA THR A 63 -3.10 9.04 -9.29
C THR A 63 -3.03 9.28 -10.81
N LEU A 64 -3.91 8.67 -11.60
CA LEU A 64 -3.92 8.83 -13.06
C LEU A 64 -4.37 10.23 -13.50
N ALA A 65 -5.41 10.76 -12.85
CA ALA A 65 -5.87 12.13 -13.09
C ALA A 65 -4.80 13.16 -12.68
N GLY A 66 -4.08 12.93 -11.59
CA GLY A 66 -2.96 13.77 -11.14
C GLY A 66 -1.80 13.83 -12.14
N GLY A 67 -1.50 12.69 -12.79
CA GLY A 67 -0.54 12.65 -13.89
C GLY A 67 -0.98 13.48 -15.09
N ALA A 68 -2.22 13.30 -15.55
CA ALA A 68 -2.79 14.06 -16.65
C ALA A 68 -2.85 15.57 -16.33
N LEU A 69 -3.16 15.94 -15.07
CA LEU A 69 -3.17 17.33 -14.64
C LEU A 69 -1.78 17.97 -14.75
N GLY A 70 -0.72 17.20 -14.48
CA GLY A 70 0.66 17.64 -14.68
C GLY A 70 0.99 17.97 -16.14
N ASP A 71 0.46 17.19 -17.08
CA ASP A 71 0.66 17.45 -18.52
C ASP A 71 -0.13 18.68 -19.00
N HIS A 72 -1.30 18.99 -18.38
CA HIS A 72 -2.11 20.18 -18.71
C HIS A 72 -1.62 21.49 -18.07
N LEU A 73 -1.34 21.47 -16.75
CA LEU A 73 -1.04 22.68 -15.98
C LEU A 73 0.45 22.94 -15.80
N GLY A 74 1.28 22.01 -16.26
CA GLY A 74 2.72 22.04 -16.07
C GLY A 74 3.18 21.12 -14.92
N ARG A 75 4.16 20.27 -15.23
CA ARG A 75 4.64 19.21 -14.31
C ARG A 75 5.28 19.77 -13.04
N ARG A 76 6.11 20.83 -13.16
CA ARG A 76 6.72 21.51 -12.03
C ARG A 76 5.67 22.11 -11.09
N LYS A 77 4.68 22.80 -11.66
CA LYS A 77 3.63 23.49 -10.90
C LYS A 77 2.76 22.48 -10.12
N VAL A 78 2.29 21.43 -10.80
CA VAL A 78 1.44 20.40 -10.19
C VAL A 78 2.22 19.61 -9.12
N PHE A 79 3.50 19.30 -9.36
CA PHE A 79 4.37 18.69 -8.39
C PHE A 79 4.57 19.55 -7.13
N ALA A 80 4.81 20.86 -7.30
CA ALA A 80 4.93 21.80 -6.18
C ALA A 80 3.63 21.92 -5.37
N ILE A 81 2.47 22.01 -6.04
CA ILE A 81 1.16 22.01 -5.40
C ILE A 81 0.95 20.70 -4.61
N GLY A 82 1.33 19.55 -5.20
CA GLY A 82 1.27 18.26 -4.52
C GLY A 82 2.09 18.23 -3.24
N ILE A 83 3.33 18.76 -3.26
CA ILE A 83 4.18 18.84 -2.06
C ILE A 83 3.56 19.75 -1.00
N VAL A 84 3.08 20.93 -1.37
CA VAL A 84 2.45 21.88 -0.42
C VAL A 84 1.20 21.27 0.19
N THR A 85 0.33 20.67 -0.63
CA THR A 85 -0.91 20.02 -0.15
C THR A 85 -0.57 18.85 0.78
N PHE A 86 0.41 18.01 0.42
CA PHE A 86 0.85 16.88 1.24
C PHE A 86 1.41 17.35 2.59
N ALA A 87 2.29 18.35 2.59
CA ALA A 87 2.90 18.88 3.80
C ALA A 87 1.89 19.56 4.72
N ALA A 88 1.00 20.41 4.17
CA ALA A 88 -0.07 21.05 4.93
C ALA A 88 -1.00 20.01 5.56
N ALA A 89 -1.45 19.01 4.78
CA ALA A 89 -2.26 17.92 5.29
C ALA A 89 -1.52 17.10 6.36
N SER A 90 -0.21 16.87 6.18
CA SER A 90 0.64 16.19 7.16
C SER A 90 0.72 16.95 8.48
N ALA A 91 0.84 18.28 8.43
CA ALA A 91 0.80 19.12 9.62
C ALA A 91 -0.54 19.00 10.36
N VAL A 92 -1.66 18.99 9.62
CA VAL A 92 -3.01 18.79 10.18
C VAL A 92 -3.15 17.38 10.79
N CYS A 93 -2.60 16.34 10.14
CA CYS A 93 -2.55 14.98 10.69
C CYS A 93 -1.81 14.95 12.04
N GLY A 94 -0.65 15.57 12.13
CA GLY A 94 0.13 15.66 13.38
C GLY A 94 -0.57 16.47 14.48
N ALA A 95 -1.40 17.44 14.12
CA ALA A 95 -2.19 18.28 15.05
C ALA A 95 -3.57 17.69 15.39
N ALA A 96 -4.00 16.59 14.77
CA ALA A 96 -5.34 16.02 14.94
C ALA A 96 -5.62 15.62 16.40
N MET A 97 -6.82 15.98 16.88
CA MET A 97 -7.28 15.71 18.25
C MET A 97 -8.21 14.49 18.32
N ASN A 98 -8.79 14.08 17.19
CA ASN A 98 -9.69 12.94 17.09
C ASN A 98 -9.53 12.21 15.74
N ALA A 99 -10.16 11.03 15.64
CA ALA A 99 -10.09 10.19 14.43
C ALA A 99 -10.64 10.90 13.19
N GLN A 100 -11.75 11.62 13.30
CA GLN A 100 -12.43 12.24 12.17
C GLN A 100 -11.55 13.32 11.53
N GLN A 101 -10.90 14.16 12.34
CA GLN A 101 -9.92 15.14 11.86
C GLN A 101 -8.74 14.46 11.17
N LEU A 102 -8.23 13.37 11.77
CA LEU A 102 -7.11 12.64 11.20
C LEU A 102 -7.51 11.97 9.88
N ILE A 103 -8.67 11.34 9.79
CA ILE A 103 -9.18 10.71 8.56
C ILE A 103 -9.35 11.76 7.45
N ALA A 104 -9.96 12.91 7.75
CA ALA A 104 -10.12 13.99 6.77
C ALA A 104 -8.76 14.55 6.29
N ALA A 105 -7.82 14.75 7.21
CA ALA A 105 -6.47 15.19 6.88
C ALA A 105 -5.71 14.14 6.05
N ARG A 106 -5.91 12.83 6.32
CA ARG A 106 -5.35 11.73 5.54
C ARG A 106 -5.90 11.72 4.11
N ALA A 107 -7.19 11.98 3.91
CA ALA A 107 -7.77 12.11 2.57
C ALA A 107 -7.12 13.27 1.80
N LEU A 108 -6.94 14.43 2.44
CA LEU A 108 -6.25 15.58 1.84
C LEU A 108 -4.77 15.27 1.55
N GLN A 109 -4.09 14.53 2.42
CA GLN A 109 -2.72 14.09 2.21
C GLN A 109 -2.62 13.11 1.02
N GLY A 110 -3.62 12.25 0.82
CA GLY A 110 -3.77 11.39 -0.35
C GLY A 110 -3.88 12.18 -1.66
N LEU A 111 -4.58 13.32 -1.64
CA LEU A 111 -4.66 14.23 -2.79
C LEU A 111 -3.27 14.81 -3.13
N GLY A 112 -2.53 15.29 -2.13
CA GLY A 112 -1.16 15.74 -2.33
C GLY A 112 -0.27 14.66 -2.95
N ALA A 113 -0.35 13.42 -2.44
CA ALA A 113 0.40 12.29 -2.94
C ALA A 113 0.01 11.92 -4.39
N ALA A 114 -1.27 11.99 -4.76
CA ALA A 114 -1.76 11.72 -6.11
C ALA A 114 -1.23 12.72 -7.15
N LEU A 115 -0.92 13.94 -6.74
CA LEU A 115 -0.31 14.96 -7.60
C LEU A 115 1.21 14.78 -7.70
N LEU A 116 1.88 14.47 -6.58
CA LEU A 116 3.35 14.47 -6.53
C LEU A 116 3.98 13.17 -7.06
N VAL A 117 3.37 12.00 -6.82
CA VAL A 117 4.01 10.72 -7.17
C VAL A 117 4.13 10.52 -8.69
N PRO A 118 3.07 10.64 -9.51
CA PRO A 118 3.21 10.55 -10.97
C PRO A 118 4.02 11.71 -11.53
N GLY A 119 3.89 12.93 -10.95
CA GLY A 119 4.64 14.11 -11.33
C GLY A 119 6.15 13.93 -11.24
N SER A 120 6.64 13.20 -10.22
CA SER A 120 8.08 12.94 -10.04
C SER A 120 8.69 12.18 -11.21
N LEU A 121 8.01 11.12 -11.67
CA LEU A 121 8.46 10.33 -12.81
C LEU A 121 8.38 11.11 -14.12
N ALA A 122 7.29 11.87 -14.31
CA ALA A 122 7.09 12.72 -15.46
C ALA A 122 8.18 13.82 -15.57
N ILE A 123 8.59 14.39 -14.43
CA ILE A 123 9.68 15.37 -14.38
C ILE A 123 11.02 14.72 -14.74
N ILE A 124 11.33 13.53 -14.22
CA ILE A 124 12.57 12.81 -14.55
C ILE A 124 12.63 12.52 -16.05
N THR A 125 11.54 12.00 -16.63
CA THR A 125 11.50 11.66 -18.07
C THR A 125 11.60 12.88 -18.98
N ALA A 126 11.13 14.04 -18.55
CA ALA A 126 11.26 15.30 -19.27
C ALA A 126 12.64 15.95 -19.16
N THR A 127 13.32 15.75 -18.02
CA THR A 127 14.60 16.41 -17.72
C THR A 127 15.80 15.65 -18.30
N PHE A 128 15.75 14.31 -18.33
CA PHE A 128 16.87 13.48 -18.76
C PHE A 128 16.74 13.04 -20.23
N PRO A 129 17.84 13.12 -21.01
CA PRO A 129 17.86 12.59 -22.39
C PRO A 129 17.62 11.08 -22.40
N ALA A 130 17.14 10.53 -23.51
CA ALA A 130 16.77 9.12 -23.67
C ALA A 130 17.84 8.14 -23.17
N GLY A 131 19.11 8.40 -23.47
CA GLY A 131 20.23 7.54 -23.03
C GLY A 131 20.53 7.57 -21.52
N GLU A 132 20.06 8.59 -20.77
CA GLU A 132 20.30 8.73 -19.33
C GLU A 132 19.02 8.43 -18.49
N ARG A 133 17.84 8.38 -19.11
CA ARG A 133 16.55 8.18 -18.43
C ARG A 133 16.52 6.91 -17.58
N GLY A 134 16.96 5.80 -18.15
CA GLY A 134 16.98 4.51 -17.45
C GLY A 134 17.80 4.57 -16.16
N ARG A 135 18.97 5.23 -16.19
CA ARG A 135 19.82 5.41 -15.00
C ARG A 135 19.15 6.34 -13.97
N ALA A 136 18.53 7.43 -14.41
CA ALA A 136 17.84 8.38 -13.52
C ALA A 136 16.63 7.72 -12.82
N ILE A 137 15.81 6.99 -13.58
CA ILE A 137 14.64 6.24 -13.04
C ILE A 137 15.12 5.14 -12.09
N GLY A 138 16.19 4.42 -12.44
CA GLY A 138 16.80 3.40 -11.56
C GLY A 138 17.29 4.00 -10.25
N THR A 139 17.94 5.16 -10.28
CA THR A 139 18.39 5.88 -9.07
C THR A 139 17.20 6.35 -8.24
N TRP A 140 16.19 6.94 -8.86
CA TRP A 140 14.95 7.35 -8.19
C TRP A 140 14.26 6.14 -7.52
N SER A 141 14.08 5.04 -8.23
CA SER A 141 13.45 3.83 -7.71
C SER A 141 14.22 3.24 -6.52
N SER A 142 15.55 3.16 -6.63
CA SER A 142 16.39 2.63 -5.54
C SER A 142 16.33 3.49 -4.29
N LEU A 143 16.44 4.81 -4.42
CA LEU A 143 16.44 5.72 -3.28
C LEU A 143 15.06 5.89 -2.65
N THR A 144 13.98 5.89 -3.44
CA THR A 144 12.61 5.87 -2.89
C THR A 144 12.30 4.56 -2.18
N SER A 145 12.83 3.43 -2.66
CA SER A 145 12.70 2.14 -1.97
C SER A 145 13.42 2.15 -0.61
N LEU A 146 14.57 2.84 -0.47
CA LEU A 146 15.20 3.04 0.85
C LEU A 146 14.28 3.79 1.81
N GLY A 147 13.46 4.73 1.33
CA GLY A 147 12.44 5.40 2.13
C GLY A 147 11.39 4.43 2.67
N VAL A 148 10.91 3.49 1.84
CA VAL A 148 9.99 2.42 2.29
C VAL A 148 10.62 1.57 3.39
N ILE A 149 11.93 1.30 3.27
CA ILE A 149 12.71 0.55 4.27
C ILE A 149 12.84 1.31 5.58
N ALA A 150 13.21 2.56 5.48
CA ALA A 150 13.45 3.43 6.61
C ALA A 150 12.15 3.69 7.40
N GLY A 151 10.99 3.70 6.71
CA GLY A 151 9.69 4.03 7.28
C GLY A 151 9.37 3.28 8.58
N PRO A 152 9.24 1.95 8.59
CA PRO A 152 8.90 1.20 9.79
C PRO A 152 9.91 1.39 10.94
N LEU A 153 11.21 1.42 10.63
CA LEU A 153 12.26 1.57 11.63
C LEU A 153 12.25 2.96 12.28
N PHE A 154 12.32 4.00 11.45
CA PHE A 154 12.27 5.39 11.94
C PHE A 154 10.91 5.73 12.55
N GLY A 155 9.83 5.22 11.95
CA GLY A 155 8.49 5.38 12.48
C GLY A 155 8.33 4.76 13.86
N GLY A 156 8.77 3.52 14.03
CA GLY A 156 8.75 2.85 15.33
C GLY A 156 9.57 3.60 16.39
N TRP A 157 10.76 4.08 16.01
CA TRP A 157 11.61 4.90 16.89
C TRP A 157 10.95 6.24 17.25
N LEU A 158 10.41 6.98 16.28
CA LEU A 158 9.71 8.24 16.52
C LEU A 158 8.48 8.07 17.41
N VAL A 159 7.69 7.04 17.16
CA VAL A 159 6.49 6.72 17.95
C VAL A 159 6.86 6.39 19.39
N GLN A 160 7.97 5.70 19.61
CA GLN A 160 8.42 5.32 20.96
C GLN A 160 9.06 6.48 21.73
N THR A 161 9.90 7.28 21.06
CA THR A 161 10.75 8.28 21.75
C THR A 161 10.13 9.68 21.81
N VAL A 162 9.29 10.03 20.84
CA VAL A 162 8.69 11.38 20.72
C VAL A 162 7.17 11.28 20.83
N SER A 163 6.49 10.86 19.77
CA SER A 163 5.04 10.70 19.71
C SER A 163 4.64 10.11 18.35
N TRP A 164 3.47 9.48 18.27
CA TRP A 164 2.86 9.10 16.97
C TRP A 164 2.66 10.31 16.04
N ARG A 165 2.50 11.53 16.60
CA ARG A 165 2.36 12.77 15.83
C ARG A 165 3.61 13.12 15.03
N ALA A 166 4.78 12.77 15.55
CA ALA A 166 6.07 13.04 14.92
C ALA A 166 6.22 12.36 13.55
N VAL A 167 5.53 11.23 13.32
CA VAL A 167 5.57 10.55 12.02
C VAL A 167 4.95 11.37 10.89
N PHE A 168 4.07 12.30 11.22
CA PHE A 168 3.51 13.25 10.26
C PHE A 168 4.37 14.50 10.14
N PHE A 169 4.88 15.05 11.25
CA PHE A 169 5.69 16.25 11.23
C PHE A 169 7.03 16.09 10.51
N ILE A 170 7.59 14.89 10.43
CA ILE A 170 8.83 14.61 9.67
C ILE A 170 8.72 14.98 8.18
N ASN A 171 7.52 14.98 7.63
CA ASN A 171 7.29 15.35 6.23
C ASN A 171 7.50 16.85 5.97
N LEU A 172 7.37 17.73 6.98
CA LEU A 172 7.46 19.18 6.81
C LEU A 172 8.88 19.62 6.43
N PRO A 173 9.95 19.24 7.15
CA PRO A 173 11.31 19.60 6.73
C PRO A 173 11.69 19.01 5.37
N ILE A 174 11.25 17.78 5.06
CA ILE A 174 11.51 17.16 3.75
C ILE A 174 10.81 17.98 2.65
N ALA A 175 9.55 18.36 2.87
CA ALA A 175 8.78 19.19 1.94
C ALA A 175 9.44 20.55 1.72
N ALA A 176 9.88 21.23 2.79
CA ALA A 176 10.55 22.52 2.72
C ALA A 176 11.83 22.43 1.86
N ILE A 177 12.68 21.44 2.11
CA ILE A 177 13.91 21.21 1.32
C ILE A 177 13.54 20.92 -0.14
N THR A 178 12.54 20.08 -0.37
CA THR A 178 12.10 19.74 -1.74
C THR A 178 11.58 20.94 -2.49
N LEU A 179 10.76 21.79 -1.86
CA LEU A 179 10.24 23.03 -2.46
C LEU A 179 11.35 24.04 -2.77
N LEU A 180 12.34 24.17 -1.90
CA LEU A 180 13.52 25.01 -2.15
C LEU A 180 14.26 24.52 -3.41
N ILE A 181 14.50 23.20 -3.52
CA ILE A 181 15.14 22.62 -4.71
C ILE A 181 14.29 22.87 -5.97
N VAL A 182 12.97 22.66 -5.89
CA VAL A 182 12.05 22.92 -7.01
C VAL A 182 12.10 24.38 -7.44
N TRP A 183 12.14 25.30 -6.48
CA TRP A 183 12.17 26.74 -6.75
C TRP A 183 13.45 27.18 -7.45
N PHE A 184 14.61 26.73 -6.94
CA PHE A 184 15.92 27.21 -7.42
C PHE A 184 16.49 26.41 -8.60
N SER A 185 16.11 25.14 -8.76
CA SER A 185 16.81 24.24 -9.69
C SER A 185 15.97 23.76 -10.86
N MET A 186 14.62 23.84 -10.77
CA MET A 186 13.76 23.39 -11.85
C MET A 186 13.38 24.56 -12.75
N SER A 187 13.63 24.41 -14.05
CA SER A 187 13.17 25.38 -15.06
C SER A 187 11.64 25.43 -15.11
N PRO A 188 11.03 26.58 -15.38
CA PRO A 188 9.61 26.66 -15.66
C PRO A 188 9.21 25.67 -16.76
N ASP A 189 8.00 25.11 -16.61
CA ASP A 189 7.47 24.21 -17.62
C ASP A 189 7.38 24.94 -18.97
N ARG A 190 7.95 24.35 -20.01
CA ARG A 190 7.63 24.73 -21.38
C ARG A 190 6.32 24.02 -21.72
N ALA A 191 5.37 24.76 -22.30
CA ALA A 191 4.18 24.17 -22.88
C ALA A 191 4.62 23.03 -23.81
N SER A 192 4.15 21.82 -23.61
CA SER A 192 4.35 20.75 -24.57
C SER A 192 3.68 21.16 -25.86
N GLU A 193 4.38 21.03 -27.00
CA GLU A 193 3.81 21.30 -28.34
C GLU A 193 2.70 20.31 -28.70
N GLU A 194 2.56 19.20 -27.96
CA GLU A 194 1.46 18.25 -28.10
C GLU A 194 0.27 18.73 -27.27
N GLU A 195 -0.91 18.82 -27.90
CA GLU A 195 -2.16 19.08 -27.20
C GLU A 195 -2.37 18.01 -26.11
N PRO A 196 -2.49 18.42 -24.83
CA PRO A 196 -2.70 17.45 -23.76
C PRO A 196 -4.07 16.79 -23.95
N GLY A 197 -4.10 15.45 -23.88
CA GLY A 197 -5.33 14.67 -24.00
C GLY A 197 -6.36 15.07 -22.94
N ARG A 198 -7.65 15.00 -23.28
CA ARG A 198 -8.74 15.36 -22.34
C ARG A 198 -8.69 14.48 -21.09
N ILE A 199 -8.85 15.09 -19.91
CA ILE A 199 -8.96 14.35 -18.64
C ILE A 199 -10.35 13.73 -18.55
N ASP A 200 -10.41 12.41 -18.35
CA ASP A 200 -11.66 11.70 -18.11
C ASP A 200 -12.13 11.87 -16.65
N TRP A 201 -12.84 12.97 -16.39
CA TRP A 201 -13.43 13.21 -15.08
C TRP A 201 -14.56 12.24 -14.76
N GLY A 202 -15.28 11.72 -15.77
CA GLY A 202 -16.35 10.74 -15.60
C GLY A 202 -15.81 9.41 -15.06
N GLY A 203 -14.77 8.89 -15.70
CA GLY A 203 -14.06 7.68 -15.23
C GLY A 203 -13.44 7.88 -13.84
N THR A 204 -12.80 9.03 -13.61
CA THR A 204 -12.25 9.38 -12.28
C THR A 204 -13.32 9.36 -11.20
N LEU A 205 -14.48 9.98 -11.43
CA LEU A 205 -15.57 10.02 -10.46
C LEU A 205 -16.14 8.62 -10.20
N LEU A 206 -16.35 7.83 -11.23
CA LEU A 206 -16.90 6.47 -11.12
C LEU A 206 -15.96 5.53 -10.36
N VAL A 207 -14.65 5.54 -10.67
CA VAL A 207 -13.70 4.68 -9.95
C VAL A 207 -13.51 5.13 -8.50
N THR A 208 -13.53 6.44 -8.23
CA THR A 208 -13.49 6.99 -6.87
C THR A 208 -14.71 6.55 -6.08
N THR A 209 -15.91 6.70 -6.66
CA THR A 209 -17.17 6.27 -6.04
C THR A 209 -17.18 4.76 -5.79
N ALA A 210 -16.70 3.97 -6.76
CA ALA A 210 -16.63 2.52 -6.63
C ALA A 210 -15.73 2.11 -5.45
N LEU A 211 -14.51 2.61 -5.42
CA LEU A 211 -13.56 2.31 -4.35
C LEU A 211 -14.06 2.80 -2.98
N ALA A 212 -14.59 4.03 -2.91
CA ALA A 212 -15.10 4.61 -1.68
C ALA A 212 -16.28 3.80 -1.11
N ALA A 213 -17.25 3.46 -1.94
CA ALA A 213 -18.45 2.76 -1.51
C ALA A 213 -18.16 1.30 -1.13
N LEU A 214 -17.28 0.59 -1.87
CA LEU A 214 -16.84 -0.76 -1.51
C LEU A 214 -16.05 -0.75 -0.20
N THR A 215 -15.10 0.16 -0.04
CA THR A 215 -14.30 0.31 1.19
C THR A 215 -15.21 0.61 2.38
N PHE A 216 -16.12 1.57 2.24
CA PHE A 216 -17.10 1.91 3.29
C PHE A 216 -17.93 0.71 3.70
N GLY A 217 -18.51 -0.01 2.74
CA GLY A 217 -19.32 -1.19 3.03
C GLY A 217 -18.55 -2.27 3.77
N MET A 218 -17.29 -2.51 3.42
CA MET A 218 -16.44 -3.49 4.09
C MET A 218 -16.06 -3.05 5.51
N ILE A 219 -15.61 -1.81 5.71
CA ILE A 219 -15.16 -1.31 7.02
C ILE A 219 -16.32 -1.21 8.01
N GLU A 220 -17.53 -0.84 7.55
CA GLU A 220 -18.69 -0.66 8.40
C GLU A 220 -19.46 -1.96 8.67
N ALA A 221 -19.20 -3.02 7.92
CA ALA A 221 -19.91 -4.29 8.08
C ALA A 221 -19.83 -4.91 9.50
N PRO A 222 -18.66 -4.89 10.20
CA PRO A 222 -18.57 -5.43 11.55
C PRO A 222 -19.36 -4.63 12.61
N SER A 223 -19.46 -3.31 12.45
CA SER A 223 -20.12 -2.40 13.39
C SER A 223 -21.64 -2.35 13.20
N ARG A 224 -22.08 -2.29 11.93
CA ARG A 224 -23.50 -2.12 11.55
C ARG A 224 -24.21 -3.43 11.24
N GLY A 225 -23.44 -4.50 11.00
CA GLY A 225 -23.94 -5.80 10.56
C GLY A 225 -24.08 -5.90 9.03
N MET A 226 -23.80 -7.09 8.49
CA MET A 226 -23.87 -7.39 7.05
C MET A 226 -25.27 -7.18 6.42
N ARG A 227 -26.33 -7.19 7.24
CA ARG A 227 -27.71 -6.99 6.78
C ARG A 227 -28.17 -5.53 6.84
N SER A 228 -27.33 -4.61 7.29
CA SER A 228 -27.64 -3.18 7.30
C SER A 228 -27.87 -2.68 5.88
N SER A 229 -28.97 -1.94 5.68
CA SER A 229 -29.30 -1.33 4.39
C SER A 229 -28.18 -0.42 3.88
N LEU A 230 -27.48 0.23 4.79
CA LEU A 230 -26.37 1.12 4.47
C LEU A 230 -25.13 0.33 3.99
N VAL A 231 -24.83 -0.82 4.59
CA VAL A 231 -23.74 -1.71 4.15
C VAL A 231 -24.08 -2.33 2.79
N ILE A 232 -25.28 -2.91 2.66
CA ILE A 232 -25.72 -3.50 1.38
C ILE A 232 -25.79 -2.42 0.29
N GLY A 233 -26.38 -1.26 0.59
CA GLY A 233 -26.49 -0.15 -0.36
C GLY A 233 -25.14 0.37 -0.83
N SER A 234 -24.17 0.50 0.07
CA SER A 234 -22.81 0.93 -0.31
C SER A 234 -22.08 -0.11 -1.15
N LEU A 235 -22.18 -1.40 -0.82
CA LEU A 235 -21.57 -2.47 -1.63
C LEU A 235 -22.22 -2.56 -3.02
N LEU A 236 -23.54 -2.41 -3.12
CA LEU A 236 -24.25 -2.35 -4.40
C LEU A 236 -23.86 -1.11 -5.20
N LEU A 237 -23.85 0.07 -4.58
CA LEU A 237 -23.43 1.32 -5.23
C LEU A 237 -22.01 1.20 -5.77
N GLY A 238 -21.09 0.67 -4.96
CA GLY A 238 -19.69 0.47 -5.36
C GLY A 238 -19.56 -0.50 -6.52
N SER A 239 -20.31 -1.60 -6.51
CA SER A 239 -20.32 -2.59 -7.60
C SER A 239 -20.91 -2.01 -8.88
N ILE A 240 -22.01 -1.28 -8.79
CA ILE A 240 -22.66 -0.61 -9.94
C ILE A 240 -21.71 0.46 -10.50
N ALA A 241 -21.11 1.29 -9.65
CA ALA A 241 -20.15 2.30 -10.08
C ALA A 241 -18.93 1.70 -10.77
N PHE A 242 -18.41 0.55 -10.28
CA PHE A 242 -17.31 -0.15 -10.92
C PHE A 242 -17.69 -0.71 -12.30
N VAL A 243 -18.86 -1.33 -12.43
CA VAL A 243 -19.36 -1.81 -13.73
C VAL A 243 -19.58 -0.64 -14.69
N SER A 244 -20.14 0.47 -14.20
CA SER A 244 -20.34 1.70 -14.98
C SER A 244 -19.02 2.31 -15.41
N PHE A 245 -17.99 2.30 -14.55
CA PHE A 245 -16.63 2.70 -14.89
C PHE A 245 -16.10 1.88 -16.07
N ILE A 246 -16.16 0.56 -16.00
CA ILE A 246 -15.70 -0.32 -17.09
C ILE A 246 -16.51 -0.08 -18.39
N ALA A 247 -17.81 0.19 -18.26
CA ALA A 247 -18.65 0.49 -19.44
C ALA A 247 -18.31 1.85 -20.06
N LEU A 248 -18.00 2.87 -19.25
CA LEU A 248 -17.59 4.19 -19.70
C LEU A 248 -16.22 4.13 -20.41
N GLU A 249 -15.23 3.47 -19.77
CA GLU A 249 -13.86 3.31 -20.30
C GLU A 249 -13.81 2.64 -21.70
N ARG A 250 -14.86 1.87 -22.06
CA ARG A 250 -15.00 1.29 -23.42
C ARG A 250 -15.45 2.28 -24.46
N ARG A 251 -16.00 3.44 -24.08
CA ARG A 251 -16.67 4.39 -24.96
C ARG A 251 -15.95 5.72 -25.09
N VAL A 252 -15.14 6.08 -24.10
CA VAL A 252 -14.42 7.37 -24.05
C VAL A 252 -13.21 7.32 -24.99
N GLU A 253 -12.97 8.41 -25.71
CA GLU A 253 -11.83 8.55 -26.65
C GLU A 253 -10.48 8.57 -25.94
N SER A 254 -10.43 9.17 -24.74
CA SER A 254 -9.21 9.28 -23.91
C SER A 254 -9.43 8.63 -22.54
N PRO A 255 -9.50 7.29 -22.45
CA PRO A 255 -9.77 6.59 -21.20
C PRO A 255 -8.61 6.71 -20.23
N ILE A 256 -8.91 6.82 -18.92
CA ILE A 256 -7.89 6.80 -17.86
C ILE A 256 -7.21 5.42 -17.81
N MET A 257 -7.99 4.35 -18.03
CA MET A 257 -7.52 2.97 -18.03
C MET A 257 -7.85 2.32 -19.38
N PRO A 258 -6.98 2.45 -20.41
CA PRO A 258 -7.23 1.85 -21.71
C PRO A 258 -7.45 0.33 -21.60
N LEU A 259 -8.71 -0.12 -21.72
CA LEU A 259 -9.07 -1.53 -21.58
C LEU A 259 -8.48 -2.41 -22.70
N THR A 260 -8.04 -1.80 -23.79
CA THR A 260 -7.30 -2.49 -24.85
C THR A 260 -6.01 -3.15 -24.36
N LEU A 261 -5.37 -2.56 -23.31
CA LEU A 261 -4.17 -3.12 -22.70
C LEU A 261 -4.44 -4.48 -22.04
N PHE A 262 -5.65 -4.68 -21.51
CA PHE A 262 -6.04 -5.95 -20.88
C PHE A 262 -6.35 -7.07 -21.89
N ARG A 263 -6.36 -6.80 -23.21
CA ARG A 263 -6.37 -7.85 -24.24
C ARG A 263 -5.05 -8.64 -24.26
N SER A 264 -3.95 -8.05 -23.80
CA SER A 264 -2.70 -8.79 -23.58
C SER A 264 -2.85 -9.71 -22.38
N ARG A 265 -2.72 -11.03 -22.63
CA ARG A 265 -2.73 -12.04 -21.56
C ARG A 265 -1.59 -11.81 -20.56
N VAL A 266 -0.45 -11.32 -21.03
CA VAL A 266 0.71 -11.00 -20.19
C VAL A 266 0.37 -9.85 -19.23
N PHE A 267 -0.19 -8.77 -19.75
CA PHE A 267 -0.57 -7.61 -18.94
C PHE A 267 -1.67 -7.94 -17.93
N SER A 268 -2.70 -8.65 -18.36
CA SER A 268 -3.81 -9.07 -17.49
C SER A 268 -3.34 -10.02 -16.39
N GLY A 269 -2.49 -11.00 -16.73
CA GLY A 269 -1.91 -11.92 -15.75
C GLY A 269 -1.01 -11.21 -14.74
N ALA A 270 -0.19 -10.26 -15.19
CA ALA A 270 0.66 -9.46 -14.32
C ALA A 270 -0.17 -8.57 -13.36
N ASN A 271 -1.24 -7.92 -13.85
CA ASN A 271 -2.12 -7.12 -13.00
C ASN A 271 -2.94 -7.96 -12.02
N LEU A 272 -3.40 -9.16 -12.41
CA LEU A 272 -4.04 -10.11 -11.50
C LEU A 272 -3.08 -10.54 -10.39
N LEU A 273 -1.83 -10.88 -10.75
CA LEU A 273 -0.79 -11.19 -9.78
C LEU A 273 -0.56 -10.01 -8.82
N THR A 274 -0.47 -8.79 -9.35
CA THR A 274 -0.34 -7.57 -8.54
C THR A 274 -1.51 -7.42 -7.58
N LEU A 275 -2.73 -7.53 -8.07
CA LEU A 275 -3.95 -7.38 -7.24
C LEU A 275 -3.93 -8.34 -6.05
N LEU A 276 -3.68 -9.62 -6.29
CA LEU A 276 -3.75 -10.65 -5.26
C LEU A 276 -2.55 -10.59 -4.29
N LEU A 277 -1.32 -10.48 -4.81
CA LEU A 277 -0.12 -10.51 -4.00
C LEU A 277 0.07 -9.23 -3.16
N TYR A 278 -0.18 -8.05 -3.76
CA TYR A 278 -0.08 -6.78 -3.03
C TYR A 278 -1.23 -6.60 -2.04
N GLY A 279 -2.41 -7.17 -2.33
CA GLY A 279 -3.49 -7.26 -1.36
C GLY A 279 -3.10 -8.13 -0.15
N ALA A 280 -2.52 -9.31 -0.38
CA ALA A 280 -1.99 -10.15 0.69
C ALA A 280 -0.91 -9.44 1.51
N LEU A 281 0.02 -8.74 0.84
CA LEU A 281 1.07 -7.96 1.50
C LEU A 281 0.51 -6.84 2.38
N SER A 282 -0.50 -6.11 1.89
CA SER A 282 -1.14 -5.03 2.66
C SER A 282 -1.85 -5.55 3.91
N THR A 283 -2.40 -6.76 3.86
CA THR A 283 -3.00 -7.42 5.01
C THR A 283 -1.99 -7.64 6.14
N VAL A 284 -0.81 -8.16 5.84
CA VAL A 284 0.21 -8.39 6.87
C VAL A 284 0.81 -7.09 7.37
N THR A 285 1.06 -6.11 6.50
CA THR A 285 1.59 -4.82 6.93
C THR A 285 0.63 -4.04 7.83
N PHE A 286 -0.67 -4.26 7.69
CA PHE A 286 -1.70 -3.70 8.57
C PHE A 286 -1.83 -4.49 9.88
N LEU A 287 -1.97 -5.81 9.85
CA LEU A 287 -2.30 -6.63 11.03
C LEU A 287 -1.09 -7.02 11.89
N LEU A 288 0.11 -7.15 11.32
CA LEU A 288 1.30 -7.59 12.07
C LEU A 288 1.71 -6.60 13.17
N PRO A 289 1.68 -5.27 12.99
CA PRO A 289 1.94 -4.31 14.07
C PRO A 289 0.99 -4.47 15.26
N PHE A 290 -0.29 -4.78 15.05
CA PHE A 290 -1.23 -5.07 16.14
C PHE A 290 -0.80 -6.32 16.92
N ASN A 291 -0.41 -7.38 16.21
CA ASN A 291 0.10 -8.60 16.86
C ASN A 291 1.34 -8.30 17.71
N LEU A 292 2.36 -7.69 17.11
CA LEU A 292 3.63 -7.44 17.78
C LEU A 292 3.50 -6.50 18.98
N ILE A 293 2.74 -5.40 18.85
CA ILE A 293 2.66 -4.37 19.90
C ILE A 293 1.62 -4.72 20.96
N GLN A 294 0.42 -5.19 20.57
CA GLN A 294 -0.69 -5.38 21.51
C GLN A 294 -0.67 -6.76 22.16
N VAL A 295 -0.29 -7.83 21.43
CA VAL A 295 -0.33 -9.20 21.91
C VAL A 295 1.04 -9.69 22.38
N GLN A 296 2.09 -9.40 21.60
CA GLN A 296 3.46 -9.85 21.96
C GLN A 296 4.20 -8.81 22.83
N HIS A 297 3.57 -7.65 23.09
CA HIS A 297 4.11 -6.58 23.94
C HIS A 297 5.45 -5.99 23.47
N TYR A 298 5.72 -6.03 22.17
CA TYR A 298 6.90 -5.37 21.58
C TYR A 298 6.74 -3.87 21.68
N SER A 299 7.87 -3.18 21.89
CA SER A 299 7.88 -1.73 21.73
C SER A 299 7.65 -1.34 20.26
N PRO A 300 7.14 -0.13 19.98
CA PRO A 300 6.97 0.34 18.60
C PRO A 300 8.26 0.27 17.77
N ALA A 301 9.43 0.56 18.37
CA ALA A 301 10.73 0.43 17.71
C ALA A 301 11.07 -1.05 17.38
N GLN A 302 10.81 -1.98 18.30
CA GLN A 302 10.99 -3.41 18.04
C GLN A 302 10.05 -3.92 16.96
N ALA A 303 8.79 -3.47 16.95
CA ALA A 303 7.83 -3.83 15.92
C ALA A 303 8.24 -3.28 14.54
N GLY A 304 8.76 -2.05 14.47
CA GLY A 304 9.34 -1.50 13.25
C GLY A 304 10.57 -2.27 12.78
N ALA A 305 11.49 -2.60 13.70
CA ALA A 305 12.69 -3.38 13.41
C ALA A 305 12.37 -4.81 12.95
N ALA A 306 11.23 -5.38 13.37
CA ALA A 306 10.80 -6.71 12.94
C ALA A 306 10.56 -6.81 11.42
N PHE A 307 10.35 -5.69 10.72
CA PHE A 307 10.23 -5.66 9.26
C PHE A 307 11.59 -5.57 8.53
N LEU A 308 12.70 -5.32 9.24
CA LEU A 308 14.02 -5.19 8.61
C LEU A 308 14.41 -6.39 7.73
N PRO A 309 14.22 -7.67 8.14
CA PRO A 309 14.57 -8.81 7.29
C PRO A 309 13.81 -8.81 5.96
N PHE A 310 12.52 -8.48 5.98
CA PHE A 310 11.72 -8.34 4.76
C PHE A 310 12.32 -7.31 3.80
N VAL A 311 12.63 -6.15 4.34
CA VAL A 311 13.09 -5.02 3.54
C VAL A 311 14.53 -5.22 3.06
N ALA A 312 15.41 -5.71 3.93
CA ALA A 312 16.79 -6.04 3.57
C ALA A 312 16.83 -7.07 2.44
N THR A 313 16.02 -8.12 2.55
CA THR A 313 15.91 -9.15 1.53
C THR A 313 15.42 -8.58 0.20
N LEU A 314 14.36 -7.77 0.24
CA LEU A 314 13.81 -7.11 -0.95
C LEU A 314 14.87 -6.24 -1.63
N SER A 315 15.62 -5.44 -0.88
CA SER A 315 16.61 -4.50 -1.44
C SER A 315 17.85 -5.19 -1.99
N ILE A 316 18.38 -6.17 -1.25
CA ILE A 316 19.61 -6.86 -1.64
C ILE A 316 19.36 -7.78 -2.84
N LEU A 317 18.27 -8.57 -2.82
CA LEU A 317 18.02 -9.60 -3.82
C LEU A 317 17.33 -9.10 -5.07
N SER A 318 16.55 -7.99 -5.04
CA SER A 318 15.83 -7.48 -6.22
C SER A 318 16.75 -7.28 -7.43
N ARG A 319 17.99 -6.84 -7.20
CA ARG A 319 18.98 -6.67 -8.27
C ARG A 319 19.33 -7.99 -8.95
N TRP A 320 19.47 -9.06 -8.17
CA TRP A 320 19.86 -10.38 -8.67
C TRP A 320 18.70 -11.13 -9.31
N THR A 321 17.50 -10.96 -8.76
CA THR A 321 16.29 -11.59 -9.30
C THR A 321 15.86 -10.97 -10.63
N GLY A 322 16.14 -9.68 -10.86
CA GLY A 322 16.00 -9.07 -12.19
C GLY A 322 16.84 -9.79 -13.25
N SER A 323 18.13 -10.02 -12.97
CA SER A 323 19.03 -10.76 -13.89
C SER A 323 18.64 -12.24 -14.08
N LEU A 324 17.94 -12.83 -13.10
CA LEU A 324 17.41 -14.18 -13.21
C LEU A 324 16.25 -14.25 -14.23
N ALA A 325 15.42 -13.19 -14.25
CA ALA A 325 14.36 -13.06 -15.24
C ALA A 325 14.90 -12.93 -16.67
N ASP A 326 16.03 -12.26 -16.85
CA ASP A 326 16.70 -12.14 -18.15
C ASP A 326 17.22 -13.50 -18.65
N ARG A 327 17.70 -14.36 -17.74
CA ARG A 327 18.26 -15.69 -18.09
C ARG A 327 17.19 -16.76 -18.29
N PHE A 328 16.20 -16.84 -17.40
CA PHE A 328 15.19 -17.92 -17.35
C PHE A 328 13.80 -17.49 -17.84
N GLY A 329 13.67 -16.24 -18.25
CA GLY A 329 12.38 -15.63 -18.58
C GLY A 329 11.59 -15.24 -17.32
N PRO A 330 10.61 -14.33 -17.45
CA PRO A 330 9.87 -13.76 -16.31
C PRO A 330 8.92 -14.76 -15.64
N ARG A 331 8.48 -15.82 -16.33
CA ARG A 331 7.48 -16.76 -15.85
C ARG A 331 7.90 -17.51 -14.58
N LEU A 332 9.14 -18.00 -14.52
CA LEU A 332 9.62 -18.78 -13.38
C LEU A 332 9.67 -17.95 -12.09
N PRO A 333 10.30 -16.77 -12.07
CA PRO A 333 10.27 -15.89 -10.88
C PRO A 333 8.84 -15.50 -10.46
N LEU A 334 7.95 -15.24 -11.41
CA LEU A 334 6.55 -14.86 -11.15
C LEU A 334 5.67 -16.03 -10.64
N ILE A 335 6.14 -17.27 -10.71
CA ILE A 335 5.51 -18.42 -10.04
C ILE A 335 6.18 -18.66 -8.69
N VAL A 336 7.51 -18.75 -8.65
CA VAL A 336 8.26 -19.10 -7.44
C VAL A 336 8.13 -18.03 -6.37
N GLY A 337 8.18 -16.74 -6.75
CA GLY A 337 8.10 -15.64 -5.80
C GLY A 337 6.80 -15.61 -4.99
N PRO A 338 5.61 -15.64 -5.63
CA PRO A 338 4.34 -15.73 -4.91
C PRO A 338 4.18 -16.99 -4.07
N LEU A 339 4.73 -18.15 -4.50
CA LEU A 339 4.72 -19.38 -3.69
C LEU A 339 5.63 -19.25 -2.46
N LEU A 340 6.79 -18.61 -2.58
CA LEU A 340 7.62 -18.26 -1.41
C LEU A 340 6.88 -17.30 -0.48
N ALA A 341 6.20 -16.29 -1.02
CA ALA A 341 5.36 -15.40 -0.22
C ALA A 341 4.24 -16.15 0.50
N CYS A 342 3.58 -17.11 -0.17
CA CYS A 342 2.60 -18.01 0.44
C CYS A 342 3.20 -18.77 1.64
N CYS A 343 4.38 -19.37 1.49
CA CYS A 343 5.08 -20.02 2.60
C CYS A 343 5.37 -19.04 3.74
N GLY A 344 5.78 -17.79 3.42
CA GLY A 344 6.00 -16.73 4.40
C GLY A 344 4.74 -16.40 5.21
N PHE A 345 3.57 -16.29 4.55
CA PHE A 345 2.29 -16.07 5.22
C PHE A 345 1.88 -17.27 6.10
N ILE A 346 2.11 -18.51 5.64
CA ILE A 346 1.86 -19.72 6.45
C ILE A 346 2.73 -19.72 7.71
N LEU A 347 4.02 -19.39 7.56
CA LEU A 347 4.94 -19.29 8.71
C LEU A 347 4.50 -18.19 9.68
N LEU A 348 3.98 -17.05 9.21
CA LEU A 348 3.41 -16.00 10.05
C LEU A 348 2.09 -16.40 10.74
N ALA A 349 1.38 -17.40 10.22
CA ALA A 349 0.19 -17.95 10.86
C ALA A 349 0.50 -18.92 12.01
N CYS A 350 1.73 -19.46 12.11
CA CYS A 350 2.10 -20.46 13.10
C CYS A 350 2.30 -19.90 14.53
N PRO A 351 2.89 -18.69 14.75
CA PRO A 351 3.21 -18.22 16.08
C PRO A 351 2.00 -18.17 17.02
N SER A 352 2.24 -18.52 18.29
CA SER A 352 1.33 -18.30 19.40
C SER A 352 1.77 -17.07 20.20
N ILE A 353 1.23 -16.91 21.42
CA ILE A 353 1.63 -15.83 22.33
C ILE A 353 2.97 -16.17 22.95
N GLY A 354 3.91 -15.23 22.93
CA GLY A 354 5.25 -15.39 23.49
C GLY A 354 6.23 -16.04 22.51
N GLY A 355 7.41 -16.37 23.01
CA GLY A 355 8.52 -16.92 22.22
C GLY A 355 9.48 -15.87 21.68
N SER A 356 10.64 -16.33 21.22
CA SER A 356 11.66 -15.45 20.62
C SER A 356 11.26 -15.05 19.22
N TYR A 357 11.43 -13.77 18.86
CA TYR A 357 11.24 -13.25 17.51
C TYR A 357 11.92 -14.11 16.45
N TRP A 358 13.15 -14.54 16.70
CA TRP A 358 13.97 -15.31 15.76
C TRP A 358 13.38 -16.67 15.38
N MET A 359 12.59 -17.27 16.28
CA MET A 359 11.95 -18.57 16.04
C MET A 359 10.49 -18.45 15.60
N THR A 360 9.84 -17.31 15.86
CA THR A 360 8.41 -17.11 15.61
C THR A 360 8.16 -16.30 14.33
N PHE A 361 8.49 -15.01 14.34
CA PHE A 361 8.13 -14.10 13.24
C PHE A 361 9.23 -13.97 12.17
N PHE A 362 10.51 -14.04 12.57
CA PHE A 362 11.63 -13.86 11.65
C PHE A 362 11.59 -14.81 10.44
N PRO A 363 11.35 -16.14 10.57
CA PRO A 363 11.32 -17.03 9.41
C PRO A 363 10.24 -16.64 8.40
N GLY A 364 9.06 -16.25 8.90
CA GLY A 364 7.94 -15.82 8.05
C GLY A 364 8.23 -14.50 7.34
N VAL A 365 8.75 -13.51 8.07
CA VAL A 365 9.10 -12.19 7.52
C VAL A 365 10.22 -12.30 6.48
N LEU A 366 11.24 -13.10 6.75
CA LEU A 366 12.34 -13.35 5.82
C LEU A 366 11.85 -14.04 4.54
N THR A 367 11.07 -15.12 4.68
CA THR A 367 10.53 -15.88 3.55
C THR A 367 9.60 -15.04 2.69
N LEU A 368 8.77 -14.19 3.32
CA LEU A 368 7.93 -13.22 2.62
C LEU A 368 8.78 -12.22 1.84
N GLY A 369 9.87 -11.72 2.43
CA GLY A 369 10.83 -10.84 1.76
C GLY A 369 11.50 -11.50 0.54
N LEU A 370 11.91 -12.76 0.65
CA LEU A 370 12.44 -13.56 -0.46
C LEU A 370 11.42 -13.70 -1.60
N GLY A 371 10.16 -13.99 -1.27
CA GLY A 371 9.07 -14.08 -2.22
C GLY A 371 8.84 -12.77 -2.98
N MET A 372 8.78 -11.65 -2.25
CA MET A 372 8.61 -10.33 -2.86
C MET A 372 9.83 -9.90 -3.68
N ALA A 373 11.05 -10.12 -3.20
CA ALA A 373 12.27 -9.85 -3.94
C ALA A 373 12.31 -10.59 -5.28
N THR A 374 11.86 -11.85 -5.29
CA THR A 374 11.79 -12.69 -6.49
C THR A 374 10.70 -12.22 -7.46
N THR A 375 9.65 -11.54 -6.97
CA THR A 375 8.49 -11.15 -7.77
C THR A 375 8.60 -9.73 -8.34
N VAL A 376 8.98 -8.74 -7.52
CA VAL A 376 8.78 -7.31 -7.82
C VAL A 376 9.51 -6.87 -9.08
N ALA A 377 10.80 -7.17 -9.21
CA ALA A 377 11.58 -6.75 -10.37
C ALA A 377 11.11 -7.43 -11.68
N PRO A 378 10.94 -8.77 -11.74
CA PRO A 378 10.39 -9.45 -12.92
C PRO A 378 8.97 -8.98 -13.29
N LEU A 379 8.12 -8.69 -12.30
CA LEU A 379 6.76 -8.21 -12.52
C LEU A 379 6.76 -6.84 -13.20
N THR A 380 7.52 -5.89 -12.67
CA THR A 380 7.63 -4.55 -13.23
C THR A 380 8.15 -4.59 -14.67
N THR A 381 9.20 -5.36 -14.94
CA THR A 381 9.74 -5.55 -16.29
C THR A 381 8.68 -6.17 -17.21
N THR A 382 7.97 -7.21 -16.76
CA THR A 382 6.93 -7.88 -17.55
C THR A 382 5.80 -6.93 -17.92
N VAL A 383 5.36 -6.08 -16.99
CA VAL A 383 4.32 -5.06 -17.24
C VAL A 383 4.80 -4.05 -18.29
N MET A 384 6.01 -3.53 -18.15
CA MET A 384 6.55 -2.49 -19.04
C MET A 384 6.83 -3.02 -20.46
N THR A 385 7.23 -4.29 -20.61
CA THR A 385 7.57 -4.91 -21.89
C THR A 385 6.40 -5.63 -22.56
N SER A 386 5.23 -5.65 -21.94
CA SER A 386 4.06 -6.42 -22.43
C SER A 386 3.52 -5.98 -23.80
N PHE A 387 3.91 -4.78 -24.30
CA PHE A 387 3.42 -4.20 -25.54
C PHE A 387 4.48 -3.97 -26.62
N GLY A 388 5.75 -4.27 -26.35
CA GLY A 388 6.83 -4.14 -27.33
C GLY A 388 7.19 -2.71 -27.77
N GLU A 389 6.36 -1.72 -27.47
CA GLU A 389 6.55 -0.31 -27.81
C GLU A 389 6.77 0.53 -26.55
N GLU A 390 7.79 1.37 -26.53
CA GLU A 390 8.08 2.31 -25.42
C GLU A 390 6.91 3.28 -25.14
N LYS A 391 6.09 3.57 -26.15
CA LYS A 391 4.95 4.49 -26.06
C LYS A 391 3.90 4.07 -25.00
N HIS A 392 3.70 2.78 -24.78
CA HIS A 392 2.70 2.26 -23.82
C HIS A 392 3.27 1.89 -22.45
N ALA A 393 4.59 1.86 -22.29
CA ALA A 393 5.24 1.44 -21.04
C ALA A 393 4.87 2.32 -19.83
N GLY A 394 4.74 3.63 -20.03
CA GLY A 394 4.33 4.56 -18.98
C GLY A 394 2.89 4.32 -18.50
N ALA A 395 1.93 4.17 -19.42
CA ALA A 395 0.54 3.87 -19.10
C ALA A 395 0.41 2.50 -18.41
N ALA A 396 1.10 1.48 -18.92
CA ALA A 396 1.11 0.15 -18.33
C ALA A 396 1.63 0.14 -16.88
N SER A 397 2.73 0.85 -16.62
CA SER A 397 3.28 1.02 -15.27
C SER A 397 2.34 1.80 -14.36
N GLY A 398 1.72 2.88 -14.85
CA GLY A 398 0.75 3.69 -14.11
C GLY A 398 -0.46 2.86 -13.67
N ILE A 399 -1.03 2.06 -14.57
CA ILE A 399 -2.16 1.17 -14.27
C ILE A 399 -1.76 0.12 -13.24
N ASN A 400 -0.60 -0.53 -13.41
CA ASN A 400 -0.14 -1.56 -12.47
C ASN A 400 0.08 -0.98 -11.05
N ASN A 401 0.64 0.22 -10.93
CA ASN A 401 0.77 0.92 -9.67
C ASN A 401 -0.60 1.27 -9.04
N THR A 402 -1.56 1.68 -9.86
CA THR A 402 -2.93 1.96 -9.40
C THR A 402 -3.61 0.68 -8.92
N VAL A 403 -3.46 -0.44 -9.64
CA VAL A 403 -3.94 -1.76 -9.21
C VAL A 403 -3.32 -2.19 -7.89
N ALA A 404 -2.00 -2.01 -7.70
CA ALA A 404 -1.33 -2.33 -6.44
C ALA A 404 -1.88 -1.53 -5.25
N ARG A 405 -2.16 -0.24 -5.44
CA ARG A 405 -2.74 0.63 -4.40
C ARG A 405 -4.21 0.29 -4.10
N ALA A 406 -5.02 0.07 -5.14
CA ALA A 406 -6.40 -0.38 -4.98
C ALA A 406 -6.48 -1.76 -4.30
N ALA A 407 -5.55 -2.67 -4.60
CA ALA A 407 -5.41 -3.95 -3.91
C ALA A 407 -5.15 -3.76 -2.41
N GLY A 408 -4.24 -2.84 -2.05
CA GLY A 408 -3.96 -2.50 -0.66
C GLY A 408 -5.19 -1.96 0.07
N LEU A 409 -5.84 -0.96 -0.51
CA LEU A 409 -7.07 -0.35 0.00
C LEU A 409 -8.15 -1.40 0.29
N LEU A 410 -8.54 -2.16 -0.73
CA LEU A 410 -9.62 -3.15 -0.61
C LEU A 410 -9.27 -4.31 0.34
N SER A 411 -7.98 -4.69 0.38
CA SER A 411 -7.54 -5.76 1.29
C SER A 411 -7.51 -5.33 2.75
N ILE A 412 -7.07 -4.11 3.06
CA ILE A 412 -7.12 -3.58 4.44
C ILE A 412 -8.57 -3.51 4.91
N ALA A 413 -9.48 -2.99 4.08
CA ALA A 413 -10.90 -2.94 4.40
C ALA A 413 -11.49 -4.35 4.62
N LEU A 414 -11.25 -5.28 3.70
CA LEU A 414 -11.79 -6.64 3.76
C LEU A 414 -11.21 -7.44 4.94
N PHE A 415 -9.88 -7.52 5.04
CA PHE A 415 -9.23 -8.35 6.06
C PHE A 415 -9.31 -7.75 7.46
N GLY A 416 -9.40 -6.43 7.59
CA GLY A 416 -9.70 -5.80 8.86
C GLY A 416 -11.11 -6.14 9.33
N ALA A 417 -12.12 -6.03 8.46
CA ALA A 417 -13.48 -6.46 8.76
C ALA A 417 -13.56 -7.95 9.12
N LEU A 418 -12.93 -8.80 8.31
CA LEU A 418 -12.86 -10.25 8.56
C LEU A 418 -12.20 -10.54 9.92
N SER A 419 -11.10 -9.86 10.25
CA SER A 419 -10.42 -10.01 11.53
C SER A 419 -11.31 -9.64 12.71
N ILE A 420 -12.09 -8.57 12.62
CA ILE A 420 -13.05 -8.16 13.66
C ILE A 420 -14.13 -9.24 13.84
N MET A 421 -14.69 -9.76 12.74
CA MET A 421 -15.75 -10.78 12.80
C MET A 421 -15.24 -12.10 13.40
N ILE A 422 -14.05 -12.57 13.00
CA ILE A 422 -13.44 -13.79 13.54
C ILE A 422 -13.07 -13.59 15.00
N PHE A 423 -12.49 -12.44 15.36
CA PHE A 423 -12.16 -12.08 16.73
C PHE A 423 -13.39 -12.11 17.62
N ALA A 424 -14.48 -11.45 17.20
CA ALA A 424 -15.73 -11.40 17.94
C ALA A 424 -16.28 -12.81 18.23
N SER A 425 -16.36 -13.64 17.19
CA SER A 425 -16.81 -15.03 17.33
C SER A 425 -15.91 -15.87 18.26
N ALA A 426 -14.58 -15.72 18.12
CA ALA A 426 -13.61 -16.43 18.92
C ALA A 426 -13.64 -16.00 20.40
N LEU A 427 -13.79 -14.69 20.66
CA LEU A 427 -13.91 -14.15 22.02
C LEU A 427 -15.19 -14.62 22.69
N ASP A 428 -16.33 -14.58 22.00
CA ASP A 428 -17.61 -15.06 22.54
C ASP A 428 -17.57 -16.54 22.91
N ALA A 429 -17.02 -17.37 22.04
CA ALA A 429 -16.89 -18.80 22.30
C ALA A 429 -16.00 -19.07 23.55
N ARG A 430 -14.90 -18.33 23.71
CA ARG A 430 -14.02 -18.46 24.87
C ARG A 430 -14.64 -17.97 26.17
N LEU A 431 -15.35 -16.84 26.13
CA LEU A 431 -16.06 -16.32 27.30
C LEU A 431 -17.19 -17.26 27.72
N ALA A 432 -17.90 -17.85 26.76
CA ALA A 432 -18.95 -18.83 27.04
C ALA A 432 -18.38 -20.10 27.67
N SER A 433 -17.30 -20.66 27.11
CA SER A 433 -16.64 -21.87 27.65
C SER A 433 -16.01 -21.64 29.03
N ALA A 434 -15.59 -20.40 29.34
CA ALA A 434 -15.08 -20.00 30.64
C ALA A 434 -16.18 -19.71 31.68
N GLY A 435 -17.45 -19.91 31.36
CA GLY A 435 -18.57 -19.64 32.27
C GLY A 435 -18.78 -18.15 32.57
N ALA A 436 -18.37 -17.26 31.67
CA ALA A 436 -18.54 -15.81 31.86
C ALA A 436 -19.99 -15.42 31.99
N SER A 437 -20.31 -14.54 32.95
CA SER A 437 -21.67 -14.05 33.18
C SER A 437 -22.22 -13.32 31.93
N PRO A 438 -23.55 -13.32 31.74
CA PRO A 438 -24.17 -12.57 30.63
C PRO A 438 -23.76 -11.09 30.62
N ALA A 439 -23.67 -10.46 31.79
CA ALA A 439 -23.25 -9.07 31.94
C ALA A 439 -21.81 -8.85 31.43
N LEU A 440 -20.87 -9.76 31.77
CA LEU A 440 -19.50 -9.68 31.28
C LEU A 440 -19.43 -9.87 29.76
N ARG A 441 -20.18 -10.82 29.21
CA ARG A 441 -20.25 -11.03 27.75
C ARG A 441 -20.80 -9.80 27.02
N GLN A 442 -21.81 -9.16 27.59
CA GLN A 442 -22.37 -7.92 27.03
C GLN A 442 -21.36 -6.75 27.10
N ALA A 443 -20.65 -6.59 28.23
CA ALA A 443 -19.60 -5.58 28.36
C ALA A 443 -18.46 -5.78 27.35
N MET A 444 -18.03 -7.04 27.13
CA MET A 444 -17.01 -7.36 26.14
C MET A 444 -17.52 -7.27 24.69
N ALA A 445 -18.83 -7.40 24.45
CA ALA A 445 -19.41 -7.22 23.12
C ALA A 445 -19.19 -5.81 22.58
N VAL A 446 -19.23 -4.77 23.42
CA VAL A 446 -18.94 -3.38 23.04
C VAL A 446 -17.46 -3.20 22.65
N GLN A 447 -16.56 -4.00 23.23
CA GLN A 447 -15.11 -3.95 23.00
C GLN A 447 -14.66 -4.70 21.73
N ARG A 448 -15.54 -5.45 21.04
CA ARG A 448 -15.17 -6.29 19.88
C ARG A 448 -14.51 -5.52 18.75
N LEU A 449 -14.88 -4.26 18.55
CA LEU A 449 -14.34 -3.39 17.50
C LEU A 449 -12.91 -2.89 17.82
N ARG A 450 -12.37 -3.22 19.00
CA ARG A 450 -11.01 -2.82 19.42
C ARG A 450 -9.96 -3.91 19.20
N LEU A 451 -10.38 -5.13 18.80
CA LEU A 451 -9.49 -6.29 18.66
C LEU A 451 -8.65 -6.52 19.92
N ALA A 452 -7.32 -6.65 19.79
CA ALA A 452 -6.42 -6.91 20.90
C ALA A 452 -6.36 -5.79 21.96
N GLU A 453 -6.86 -4.58 21.68
CA GLU A 453 -6.99 -3.48 22.65
C GLU A 453 -8.30 -3.55 23.48
N ALA A 454 -9.11 -4.60 23.28
CA ALA A 454 -10.33 -4.82 24.09
C ALA A 454 -9.97 -4.99 25.56
N LYS A 455 -10.47 -4.11 26.42
CA LYS A 455 -10.16 -4.10 27.86
C LYS A 455 -11.30 -4.69 28.67
N PRO A 456 -11.01 -5.65 29.56
CA PRO A 456 -12.00 -6.12 30.53
C PRO A 456 -12.39 -4.98 31.50
N PRO A 457 -13.64 -4.97 32.01
CA PRO A 457 -14.09 -3.99 32.99
C PRO A 457 -13.14 -3.92 34.21
N ALA A 458 -12.80 -2.70 34.63
CA ALA A 458 -11.89 -2.47 35.76
C ALA A 458 -12.47 -2.98 37.11
N THR A 459 -13.80 -3.13 37.20
CA THR A 459 -14.52 -3.61 38.38
C THR A 459 -14.35 -5.11 38.64
N LEU A 460 -13.79 -5.86 37.69
CA LEU A 460 -13.56 -7.30 37.84
C LEU A 460 -12.38 -7.60 38.77
N PRO A 461 -12.46 -8.70 39.54
CA PRO A 461 -11.32 -9.23 40.31
C PRO A 461 -10.09 -9.43 39.38
N ALA A 462 -8.88 -9.21 39.91
CA ALA A 462 -7.63 -9.30 39.14
C ALA A 462 -7.47 -10.63 38.37
N THR A 463 -7.84 -11.76 39.04
CA THR A 463 -7.79 -13.10 38.44
C THR A 463 -8.73 -13.28 37.26
N VAL A 464 -9.96 -12.75 37.36
CA VAL A 464 -10.94 -12.80 36.27
C VAL A 464 -10.50 -11.88 35.10
N ARG A 465 -10.02 -10.69 35.44
CA ARG A 465 -9.50 -9.73 34.47
C ARG A 465 -8.33 -10.32 33.66
N ALA A 466 -7.38 -10.99 34.34
CA ALA A 466 -6.26 -11.67 33.65
C ALA A 466 -6.75 -12.78 32.69
N ARG A 467 -7.75 -13.58 33.11
CA ARG A 467 -8.34 -14.62 32.25
C ARG A 467 -9.05 -14.02 31.03
N VAL A 468 -9.78 -12.92 31.19
CA VAL A 468 -10.44 -12.23 30.07
C VAL A 468 -9.42 -11.62 29.12
N SER A 469 -8.34 -11.00 29.64
CA SER A 469 -7.24 -10.49 28.78
C SER A 469 -6.59 -11.62 27.99
N ALA A 470 -6.28 -12.75 28.61
CA ALA A 470 -5.74 -13.91 27.89
C ALA A 470 -6.72 -14.45 26.83
N ALA A 471 -8.04 -14.39 27.08
CA ALA A 471 -9.03 -14.77 26.08
C ALA A 471 -9.06 -13.78 24.89
N VAL A 472 -8.87 -12.49 25.14
CA VAL A 472 -8.75 -11.43 24.10
C VAL A 472 -7.52 -11.70 23.23
N ASP A 473 -6.35 -11.92 23.84
CA ASP A 473 -5.10 -12.17 23.10
C ASP A 473 -5.21 -13.42 22.23
N GLN A 474 -5.74 -14.50 22.78
CA GLN A 474 -5.95 -15.76 22.05
C GLN A 474 -7.01 -15.63 20.93
N ALA A 475 -8.05 -14.83 21.13
CA ALA A 475 -9.05 -14.55 20.09
C ALA A 475 -8.42 -13.76 18.94
N PHE A 476 -7.56 -12.78 19.26
CA PHE A 476 -6.82 -12.03 18.26
C PHE A 476 -5.84 -12.92 17.48
N VAL A 477 -5.04 -13.76 18.16
CA VAL A 477 -4.13 -14.70 17.48
C VAL A 477 -4.88 -15.61 16.53
N ARG A 478 -6.10 -16.06 16.88
CA ARG A 478 -6.95 -16.85 15.97
C ARG A 478 -7.35 -16.03 14.74
N ALA A 479 -7.79 -14.79 14.91
CA ALA A 479 -8.17 -13.90 13.81
C ALA A 479 -6.96 -13.61 12.91
N PHE A 480 -5.81 -13.29 13.50
CA PHE A 480 -4.56 -13.07 12.77
C PHE A 480 -4.14 -14.31 11.97
N ARG A 481 -4.16 -15.49 12.57
CA ARG A 481 -3.84 -16.76 11.89
C ARG A 481 -4.70 -17.01 10.67
N ILE A 482 -6.02 -16.85 10.79
CA ILE A 482 -6.95 -17.05 9.67
C ILE A 482 -6.70 -16.00 8.58
N SER A 483 -6.44 -14.74 8.95
CA SER A 483 -6.11 -13.69 7.98
C SER A 483 -4.79 -13.97 7.25
N MET A 484 -3.77 -14.49 7.93
CA MET A 484 -2.50 -14.89 7.29
C MET A 484 -2.69 -16.09 6.37
N LEU A 485 -3.50 -17.09 6.74
CA LEU A 485 -3.81 -18.23 5.86
C LEU A 485 -4.61 -17.80 4.63
N ALA A 486 -5.54 -16.85 4.77
CA ALA A 486 -6.25 -16.29 3.62
C ALA A 486 -5.33 -15.46 2.72
N ALA A 487 -4.39 -14.68 3.30
CA ALA A 487 -3.34 -14.00 2.54
C ALA A 487 -2.41 -15.00 1.82
N ALA A 488 -2.09 -16.14 2.45
CA ALA A 488 -1.35 -17.24 1.82
C ALA A 488 -2.10 -17.81 0.59
N ALA A 489 -3.41 -17.99 0.72
CA ALA A 489 -4.25 -18.44 -0.39
C ALA A 489 -4.25 -17.42 -1.56
N LEU A 490 -4.35 -16.11 -1.26
CA LEU A 490 -4.23 -15.06 -2.28
C LEU A 490 -2.86 -15.09 -2.96
N ALA A 491 -1.78 -15.26 -2.19
CA ALA A 491 -0.42 -15.36 -2.72
C ALA A 491 -0.26 -16.61 -3.61
N ALA A 492 -0.80 -17.75 -3.21
CA ALA A 492 -0.82 -18.97 -4.05
C ALA A 492 -1.64 -18.79 -5.33
N LEU A 493 -2.83 -18.18 -5.24
CA LEU A 493 -3.66 -17.87 -6.40
C LEU A 493 -2.99 -16.88 -7.35
N SER A 494 -2.20 -15.95 -6.82
CA SER A 494 -1.45 -14.99 -7.64
C SER A 494 -0.41 -15.67 -8.53
N ALA A 495 0.18 -16.80 -8.11
CA ALA A 495 1.05 -17.62 -8.94
C ALA A 495 0.31 -18.18 -10.17
N GLY A 496 -1.00 -18.41 -10.07
CA GLY A 496 -1.87 -18.79 -11.20
C GLY A 496 -1.92 -17.71 -12.30
N GLY A 497 -1.85 -16.42 -11.92
CA GLY A 497 -1.74 -15.31 -12.88
C GLY A 497 -0.49 -15.43 -13.76
N ALA A 498 0.62 -15.91 -13.21
CA ALA A 498 1.85 -16.14 -13.96
C ALA A 498 1.76 -17.33 -14.94
N LEU A 499 0.87 -18.30 -14.72
CA LEU A 499 0.63 -19.41 -15.66
C LEU A 499 0.00 -18.92 -16.97
N VAL A 500 -0.79 -17.85 -16.90
CA VAL A 500 -1.40 -17.20 -18.07
C VAL A 500 -0.35 -16.42 -18.88
N ILE A 501 0.74 -16.00 -18.23
CA ILE A 501 1.88 -15.37 -18.89
C ILE A 501 2.62 -16.44 -19.71
N GLY A 502 2.38 -16.46 -21.02
CA GLY A 502 2.84 -17.50 -21.93
C GLY A 502 4.36 -17.67 -21.96
N ARG A 503 4.84 -18.84 -22.46
CA ARG A 503 6.27 -19.18 -22.63
C ARG A 503 7.03 -18.30 -23.64
N ARG A 504 6.41 -17.33 -24.31
CA ARG A 504 7.01 -16.53 -25.38
C ARG A 504 7.70 -15.28 -24.86
N ALA A 505 8.93 -15.44 -24.39
CA ALA A 505 9.99 -14.46 -24.49
C ALA A 505 11.30 -15.22 -24.85
N ARG A 506 11.26 -15.99 -25.92
CA ARG A 506 12.48 -16.54 -26.53
C ARG A 506 12.66 -15.89 -27.88
N THR A 507 13.78 -15.12 -27.98
CA THR A 507 14.47 -14.75 -29.23
C THR A 507 13.78 -13.76 -30.17
N ALA A 508 14.04 -12.50 -29.93
CA ALA A 508 14.36 -11.56 -31.00
C ALA A 508 15.79 -11.05 -30.74
N GLY A 509 16.80 -11.86 -30.94
CA GLY A 509 18.18 -11.47 -30.65
C GLY A 509 19.22 -12.55 -30.94
N SER A 510 19.18 -13.16 -32.14
CA SER A 510 20.36 -13.87 -32.68
C SER A 510 20.18 -14.06 -34.18
N GLY A 511 20.17 -12.97 -34.89
CA GLY A 511 20.25 -12.91 -36.34
C GLY A 511 21.38 -12.00 -36.76
N ILE A 512 22.60 -12.22 -36.25
CA ILE A 512 23.81 -11.71 -36.89
C ILE A 512 24.40 -12.93 -37.59
N SER A 513 23.99 -13.10 -38.85
CA SER A 513 24.76 -13.94 -39.81
C SER A 513 26.01 -13.16 -40.20
N PHE A 514 27.15 -13.67 -39.82
CA PHE A 514 28.40 -13.33 -40.49
C PHE A 514 28.35 -13.94 -41.91
N GLY A 515 28.31 -13.06 -42.90
CA GLY A 515 28.65 -13.30 -44.28
C GLY A 515 29.65 -12.25 -44.71
#